data_87ddbbf4e9ca325a41b4cc2c6ddf8a8f
#
_entry.id   87ddbbf4e9ca325a41b4cc2c6ddf8a8f
#
_cell.length_a   1.000
_cell.length_b   1.000
_cell.length_c   1.000
_cell.angle_alpha   90.00
_cell.angle_beta   90.00
_cell.angle_gamma   90.00
#
_symmetry.space_group_name_H-M   'P 1'
#
loop_
_entity.id
_entity.type
_entity.pdbx_description
1 polymer ?
#
loop_
_entity_poly.entity_id
_entity_poly.type
_entity_poly.pdbx_seq_one_letter_code
_entity_poly.pdbx_strand_id
1 'polypeptide(L)'
;RYEDYIQTDASINSGNSGGPLFDMKGDVIGINTAILGQSGSIGIGFSIPSNSAKKVVKQLIEFGETKRGWLGVRIQIVTKEIAEVEKLDEPRGALVASVAIKSPSDKAGIKAGDIILEFNGIKILEMKELPKIVAQTEVGKTVNVKIWRNNKEITKKIKLGRLETSEDFKNKE
;
A
#
# COMPACT_ATOMS: atom_id res chain seq x y z
N ARG A 1 -2.44 -2.22 6.80
CA ARG A 1 -1.01 -2.23 7.13
C ARG A 1 -0.27 -3.00 6.05
N TYR A 2 0.89 -2.50 5.62
CA TYR A 2 1.74 -3.16 4.64
C TYR A 2 2.67 -4.10 5.40
N GLU A 3 2.34 -5.40 5.41
CA GLU A 3 3.08 -6.38 6.18
C GLU A 3 3.85 -7.28 5.22
N ASP A 4 4.95 -6.76 4.70
CA ASP A 4 5.88 -7.46 3.83
C ASP A 4 7.23 -7.49 4.56
N TYR A 5 7.22 -8.03 5.81
CA TYR A 5 8.41 -8.09 6.64
C TYR A 5 9.20 -9.38 6.40
N ILE A 6 10.52 -9.27 6.53
CA ILE A 6 11.39 -10.43 6.68
C ILE A 6 11.26 -10.86 8.14
N GLN A 7 10.78 -12.08 8.37
CA GLN A 7 10.83 -12.71 9.69
C GLN A 7 12.20 -13.34 9.89
N THR A 8 12.79 -13.17 11.09
CA THR A 8 14.07 -13.73 11.45
C THR A 8 14.05 -14.24 12.90
N ASP A 9 14.81 -15.28 13.15
CA ASP A 9 15.14 -15.79 14.51
C ASP A 9 16.40 -15.15 15.10
N ALA A 10 17.08 -14.30 14.34
CA ALA A 10 18.17 -13.50 14.87
C ALA A 10 17.69 -12.67 16.07
N SER A 11 18.51 -12.56 17.09
CA SER A 11 18.16 -11.88 18.35
C SER A 11 17.95 -10.38 18.14
N ILE A 12 16.69 -9.99 17.88
CA ILE A 12 16.28 -8.59 17.83
C ILE A 12 15.82 -8.18 19.22
N ASN A 13 16.50 -7.20 19.80
CA ASN A 13 16.23 -6.67 21.14
C ASN A 13 16.15 -5.14 21.13
N SER A 14 15.77 -4.56 22.26
CA SER A 14 15.80 -3.10 22.44
C SER A 14 17.21 -2.57 22.14
N GLY A 15 17.29 -1.59 21.25
CA GLY A 15 18.55 -1.02 20.73
C GLY A 15 18.95 -1.49 19.33
N ASN A 16 18.44 -2.62 18.84
CA ASN A 16 18.71 -3.08 17.46
C ASN A 16 17.78 -2.45 16.42
N SER A 17 16.68 -1.80 16.83
CA SER A 17 15.74 -1.17 15.92
C SER A 17 16.40 -0.07 15.10
N GLY A 18 16.16 -0.05 13.79
CA GLY A 18 16.82 0.84 12.83
C GLY A 18 18.18 0.33 12.35
N GLY A 19 18.76 -0.70 12.99
CA GLY A 19 19.99 -1.35 12.55
C GLY A 19 19.75 -2.27 11.35
N PRO A 20 20.82 -2.63 10.62
CA PRO A 20 20.73 -3.50 9.45
C PRO A 20 20.55 -4.97 9.84
N LEU A 21 19.78 -5.71 9.03
CA LEU A 21 19.79 -7.16 8.98
C LEU A 21 20.67 -7.58 7.79
N PHE A 22 21.70 -8.35 8.08
CA PHE A 22 22.64 -8.86 7.07
C PHE A 22 22.33 -10.30 6.68
N ASP A 23 22.63 -10.66 5.45
CA ASP A 23 22.70 -12.06 5.03
C ASP A 23 24.11 -12.63 5.32
N MET A 24 24.30 -13.92 5.00
CA MET A 24 25.60 -14.62 5.18
C MET A 24 26.72 -14.13 4.26
N LYS A 25 26.40 -13.27 3.28
CA LYS A 25 27.40 -12.65 2.38
C LYS A 25 27.78 -11.25 2.84
N GLY A 26 27.13 -10.73 3.88
CA GLY A 26 27.35 -9.38 4.40
C GLY A 26 26.49 -8.32 3.69
N ASP A 27 25.51 -8.72 2.88
CA ASP A 27 24.59 -7.79 2.23
C ASP A 27 23.47 -7.38 3.18
N VAL A 28 23.09 -6.08 3.18
CA VAL A 28 21.96 -5.57 3.96
C VAL A 28 20.65 -5.97 3.27
N ILE A 29 19.95 -6.95 3.84
CA ILE A 29 18.67 -7.46 3.33
C ILE A 29 17.46 -6.82 3.99
N GLY A 30 17.63 -6.17 5.16
CA GLY A 30 16.54 -5.54 5.87
C GLY A 30 16.97 -4.50 6.90
N ILE A 31 15.98 -3.78 7.46
CA ILE A 31 16.12 -2.86 8.57
C ILE A 31 15.28 -3.38 9.73
N ASN A 32 15.90 -3.63 10.88
CA ASN A 32 15.22 -4.17 12.07
C ASN A 32 14.18 -3.18 12.59
N THR A 33 12.96 -3.67 12.88
CA THR A 33 11.87 -2.75 13.26
C THR A 33 11.02 -3.24 14.42
N ALA A 34 10.69 -4.52 14.51
CA ALA A 34 9.75 -5.02 15.49
C ALA A 34 10.10 -6.39 16.02
N ILE A 35 9.62 -6.68 17.23
CA ILE A 35 9.69 -7.99 17.89
C ILE A 35 8.28 -8.40 18.34
N LEU A 36 8.03 -9.70 18.45
CA LEU A 36 6.88 -10.23 19.16
C LEU A 36 7.29 -10.49 20.63
N GLY A 37 6.59 -9.85 21.56
CA GLY A 37 6.81 -9.99 23.00
C GLY A 37 7.00 -8.66 23.72
N GLN A 38 6.49 -8.58 24.97
CA GLN A 38 6.61 -7.36 25.80
C GLN A 38 7.95 -7.27 26.54
N SER A 39 8.69 -8.35 26.68
CA SER A 39 9.90 -8.45 27.53
C SER A 39 11.17 -8.85 26.78
N GLY A 40 11.22 -8.68 25.46
CA GLY A 40 12.37 -9.04 24.63
C GLY A 40 12.06 -10.04 23.53
N SER A 41 13.08 -10.41 22.76
CA SER A 41 12.92 -11.38 21.66
C SER A 41 12.59 -12.77 22.18
N ILE A 42 11.51 -13.34 21.68
CA ILE A 42 11.15 -14.76 21.87
C ILE A 42 11.62 -15.60 20.67
N GLY A 43 12.66 -15.15 19.94
CA GLY A 43 13.13 -15.80 18.72
C GLY A 43 12.31 -15.45 17.47
N ILE A 44 11.49 -14.38 17.51
CA ILE A 44 10.74 -13.90 16.37
C ILE A 44 10.96 -12.40 16.25
N GLY A 45 11.74 -12.00 15.26
CA GLY A 45 11.99 -10.62 14.89
C GLY A 45 11.48 -10.31 13.49
N PHE A 46 11.27 -9.02 13.19
CA PHE A 46 10.83 -8.53 11.90
C PHE A 46 11.70 -7.39 11.41
N SER A 47 12.04 -7.44 10.13
CA SER A 47 12.81 -6.41 9.45
C SER A 47 12.10 -5.95 8.19
N ILE A 48 12.12 -4.65 7.92
CA ILE A 48 11.63 -4.08 6.67
C ILE A 48 12.60 -4.49 5.56
N PRO A 49 12.16 -5.14 4.46
CA PRO A 49 13.03 -5.49 3.35
C PRO A 49 13.80 -4.29 2.81
N SER A 50 15.09 -4.45 2.54
CA SER A 50 15.95 -3.36 2.02
C SER A 50 15.41 -2.74 0.74
N ASN A 51 14.80 -3.53 -0.15
CA ASN A 51 14.16 -3.05 -1.37
C ASN A 51 12.98 -2.09 -1.09
N SER A 52 12.22 -2.34 -0.04
CA SER A 52 11.13 -1.46 0.41
C SER A 52 11.67 -0.21 1.10
N ALA A 53 12.68 -0.36 1.95
CA ALA A 53 13.31 0.74 2.69
C ALA A 53 14.04 1.72 1.77
N LYS A 54 14.70 1.24 0.72
CA LYS A 54 15.56 2.03 -0.18
C LYS A 54 14.86 3.26 -0.75
N LYS A 55 13.58 3.12 -1.17
CA LYS A 55 12.80 4.24 -1.69
C LYS A 55 12.48 5.29 -0.62
N VAL A 56 12.15 4.84 0.58
CA VAL A 56 11.84 5.70 1.72
C VAL A 56 13.09 6.45 2.17
N VAL A 57 14.22 5.74 2.34
CA VAL A 57 15.50 6.32 2.71
C VAL A 57 15.94 7.39 1.70
N LYS A 58 15.81 7.11 0.40
CA LYS A 58 16.11 8.09 -0.65
C LYS A 58 15.27 9.37 -0.47
N GLN A 59 13.96 9.25 -0.23
CA GLN A 59 13.09 10.41 -0.01
C GLN A 59 13.47 11.19 1.25
N LEU A 60 13.81 10.49 2.33
CA LEU A 60 14.26 11.14 3.58
C LEU A 60 15.57 11.90 3.40
N ILE A 61 16.52 11.37 2.64
CA ILE A 61 17.79 12.06 2.33
C ILE A 61 17.54 13.27 1.45
N GLU A 62 16.69 13.15 0.41
CA GLU A 62 16.48 14.18 -0.59
C GLU A 62 15.54 15.30 -0.10
N PHE A 63 14.50 14.96 0.68
CA PHE A 63 13.41 15.86 1.05
C PHE A 63 13.23 16.05 2.56
N GLY A 64 13.90 15.27 3.40
CA GLY A 64 13.67 15.25 4.85
C GLY A 64 12.33 14.60 5.26
N GLU A 65 11.52 14.17 4.32
CA GLU A 65 10.16 13.64 4.54
C GLU A 65 9.78 12.58 3.51
N THR A 66 8.77 11.76 3.83
CA THR A 66 8.18 10.82 2.88
C THR A 66 7.08 11.48 2.05
N LYS A 67 6.97 11.07 0.79
CA LYS A 67 5.94 11.50 -0.15
C LYS A 67 5.25 10.29 -0.75
N ARG A 68 4.11 9.90 -0.20
CA ARG A 68 3.34 8.72 -0.65
C ARG A 68 2.17 9.15 -1.52
N GLY A 69 1.96 8.44 -2.62
CA GLY A 69 0.78 8.61 -3.44
C GLY A 69 -0.50 8.30 -2.66
N TRP A 70 -1.57 8.99 -2.99
CA TRP A 70 -2.88 8.82 -2.36
C TRP A 70 -4.01 8.94 -3.37
N LEU A 71 -4.99 8.03 -3.30
CA LEU A 71 -6.21 8.03 -4.10
C LEU A 71 -7.41 8.63 -3.38
N GLY A 72 -7.52 8.41 -2.06
CA GLY A 72 -8.66 8.81 -1.26
C GLY A 72 -9.85 7.87 -1.39
N VAL A 73 -9.60 6.57 -1.33
CA VAL A 73 -10.61 5.52 -1.29
C VAL A 73 -10.42 4.61 -0.09
N ARG A 74 -11.52 4.13 0.48
CA ARG A 74 -11.53 2.95 1.37
C ARG A 74 -11.92 1.75 0.53
N ILE A 75 -11.21 0.65 0.72
CA ILE A 75 -11.36 -0.55 -0.10
C ILE A 75 -11.65 -1.78 0.74
N GLN A 76 -12.28 -2.75 0.11
CA GLN A 76 -12.62 -4.06 0.66
C GLN A 76 -12.24 -5.17 -0.31
N ILE A 77 -12.19 -6.39 0.20
CA ILE A 77 -11.95 -7.60 -0.61
C ILE A 77 -13.15 -7.84 -1.52
N VAL A 78 -12.89 -8.24 -2.75
CA VAL A 78 -13.90 -8.78 -3.66
C VAL A 78 -14.08 -10.24 -3.33
N THR A 79 -15.21 -10.60 -2.69
CA THR A 79 -15.54 -12.01 -2.39
C THR A 79 -16.13 -12.70 -3.62
N LYS A 80 -16.30 -14.02 -3.58
CA LYS A 80 -16.95 -14.78 -4.65
C LYS A 80 -18.36 -14.29 -4.92
N GLU A 81 -19.13 -14.04 -3.86
CA GLU A 81 -20.50 -13.54 -3.93
C GLU A 81 -20.56 -12.17 -4.60
N ILE A 82 -19.61 -11.26 -4.28
CA ILE A 82 -19.50 -9.95 -4.92
C ILE A 82 -19.17 -10.10 -6.41
N ALA A 83 -18.21 -10.98 -6.74
CA ALA A 83 -17.85 -11.22 -8.13
C ALA A 83 -19.02 -11.77 -8.96
N GLU A 84 -19.82 -12.68 -8.39
CA GLU A 84 -21.04 -13.21 -9.04
C GLU A 84 -22.09 -12.13 -9.28
N VAL A 85 -22.38 -11.30 -8.26
CA VAL A 85 -23.36 -10.19 -8.36
C VAL A 85 -22.92 -9.16 -9.41
N GLU A 86 -21.63 -8.81 -9.40
CA GLU A 86 -21.03 -7.86 -10.34
C GLU A 86 -20.69 -8.49 -11.70
N LYS A 87 -20.95 -9.78 -11.91
CA LYS A 87 -20.66 -10.54 -13.14
C LYS A 87 -19.18 -10.44 -13.56
N LEU A 88 -18.29 -10.45 -12.58
CA LEU A 88 -16.87 -10.67 -12.81
C LEU A 88 -16.61 -12.15 -13.04
N ASP A 89 -15.66 -12.46 -13.92
CA ASP A 89 -15.20 -13.81 -14.23
C ASP A 89 -14.58 -14.51 -13.02
N GLU A 90 -13.93 -13.74 -12.14
CA GLU A 90 -13.26 -14.23 -10.92
C GLU A 90 -13.19 -13.14 -9.84
N PRO A 91 -13.11 -13.50 -8.54
CA PRO A 91 -12.93 -12.54 -7.46
C PRO A 91 -11.52 -11.94 -7.50
N ARG A 92 -11.41 -10.72 -8.01
CA ARG A 92 -10.16 -9.96 -8.12
C ARG A 92 -10.39 -8.47 -7.96
N GLY A 93 -9.32 -7.73 -7.75
CA GLY A 93 -9.38 -6.28 -7.62
C GLY A 93 -9.62 -5.80 -6.19
N ALA A 94 -9.96 -4.53 -6.08
CA ALA A 94 -10.27 -3.86 -4.83
C ALA A 94 -11.63 -3.15 -4.92
N LEU A 95 -12.62 -3.60 -4.14
CA LEU A 95 -13.94 -2.98 -4.07
C LEU A 95 -13.84 -1.64 -3.32
N VAL A 96 -14.31 -0.57 -3.93
CA VAL A 96 -14.38 0.75 -3.31
C VAL A 96 -15.58 0.82 -2.37
N ALA A 97 -15.34 0.82 -1.07
CA ALA A 97 -16.38 0.96 -0.04
C ALA A 97 -16.82 2.42 0.13
N SER A 98 -15.89 3.36 0.04
CA SER A 98 -16.18 4.80 0.08
C SER A 98 -15.08 5.62 -0.58
N VAL A 99 -15.43 6.84 -0.95
CA VAL A 99 -14.51 7.82 -1.57
C VAL A 99 -14.48 9.06 -0.70
N ALA A 100 -13.28 9.53 -0.35
CA ALA A 100 -13.09 10.74 0.44
C ALA A 100 -13.45 11.98 -0.41
N ILE A 101 -14.23 12.88 0.15
CA ILE A 101 -14.66 14.13 -0.51
C ILE A 101 -13.43 14.95 -0.94
N LYS A 102 -13.49 15.55 -2.12
CA LYS A 102 -12.41 16.34 -2.74
C LYS A 102 -11.10 15.57 -2.96
N SER A 103 -11.09 14.25 -2.78
CA SER A 103 -9.93 13.41 -3.08
C SER A 103 -9.63 13.31 -4.58
N PRO A 104 -8.45 12.79 -4.98
CA PRO A 104 -8.15 12.45 -6.36
C PRO A 104 -9.19 11.54 -7.02
N SER A 105 -9.67 10.53 -6.30
CA SER A 105 -10.68 9.59 -6.79
C SER A 105 -12.05 10.24 -6.97
N ASP A 106 -12.47 11.10 -6.03
CA ASP A 106 -13.72 11.87 -6.13
C ASP A 106 -13.71 12.77 -7.37
N LYS A 107 -12.63 13.53 -7.57
CA LYS A 107 -12.45 14.39 -8.76
C LYS A 107 -12.45 13.62 -10.08
N ALA A 108 -11.99 12.36 -10.08
CA ALA A 108 -12.01 11.49 -11.24
C ALA A 108 -13.34 10.76 -11.45
N GLY A 109 -14.28 10.91 -10.52
CA GLY A 109 -15.60 10.28 -10.59
C GLY A 109 -15.58 8.79 -10.28
N ILE A 110 -14.66 8.34 -9.41
CA ILE A 110 -14.74 7.03 -8.75
C ILE A 110 -15.87 7.07 -7.73
N LYS A 111 -16.59 5.98 -7.57
CA LYS A 111 -17.75 5.86 -6.69
C LYS A 111 -17.65 4.62 -5.81
N ALA A 112 -18.36 4.63 -4.69
CA ALA A 112 -18.60 3.41 -3.93
C ALA A 112 -19.30 2.37 -4.82
N GLY A 113 -18.89 1.12 -4.71
CA GLY A 113 -19.33 0.02 -5.56
C GLY A 113 -18.45 -0.22 -6.79
N ASP A 114 -17.53 0.67 -7.16
CA ASP A 114 -16.54 0.38 -8.20
C ASP A 114 -15.56 -0.70 -7.73
N ILE A 115 -15.10 -1.56 -8.63
CA ILE A 115 -14.01 -2.48 -8.35
C ILE A 115 -12.80 -2.03 -9.16
N ILE A 116 -11.70 -1.68 -8.49
CA ILE A 116 -10.44 -1.29 -9.14
C ILE A 116 -9.73 -2.57 -9.59
N LEU A 117 -9.60 -2.76 -10.91
CA LEU A 117 -9.01 -3.94 -11.53
C LEU A 117 -7.55 -3.72 -11.95
N GLU A 118 -7.18 -2.47 -12.27
CA GLU A 118 -5.84 -2.14 -12.74
C GLU A 118 -5.46 -0.72 -12.30
N PHE A 119 -4.22 -0.53 -11.90
CA PHE A 119 -3.66 0.75 -11.53
C PHE A 119 -2.34 0.98 -12.28
N ASN A 120 -2.29 2.00 -13.11
CA ASN A 120 -1.11 2.38 -13.89
C ASN A 120 -0.46 1.22 -14.69
N GLY A 121 -1.31 0.38 -15.33
CA GLY A 121 -0.87 -0.79 -16.10
C GLY A 121 -0.61 -2.04 -15.27
N ILE A 122 -0.71 -1.97 -13.93
CA ILE A 122 -0.51 -3.13 -13.04
C ILE A 122 -1.89 -3.69 -12.65
N LYS A 123 -2.13 -4.96 -12.96
CA LYS A 123 -3.35 -5.67 -12.56
C LYS A 123 -3.39 -5.82 -11.04
N ILE A 124 -4.55 -5.62 -10.45
CA ILE A 124 -4.81 -5.81 -9.02
C ILE A 124 -5.53 -7.15 -8.87
N LEU A 125 -4.82 -8.15 -8.41
CA LEU A 125 -5.38 -9.46 -8.15
C LEU A 125 -5.98 -9.53 -6.76
N GLU A 126 -5.29 -8.97 -5.77
CA GLU A 126 -5.75 -8.91 -4.39
C GLU A 126 -5.86 -7.45 -3.89
N MET A 127 -6.86 -7.17 -3.08
CA MET A 127 -7.12 -5.85 -2.51
C MET A 127 -5.89 -5.22 -1.85
N LYS A 128 -5.09 -6.01 -1.13
CA LYS A 128 -3.89 -5.54 -0.40
C LYS A 128 -2.77 -4.98 -1.29
N GLU A 129 -2.78 -5.30 -2.60
CA GLU A 129 -1.76 -4.81 -3.54
C GLU A 129 -1.96 -3.33 -3.88
N LEU A 130 -3.22 -2.88 -4.01
CA LEU A 130 -3.54 -1.52 -4.45
C LEU A 130 -2.90 -0.44 -3.56
N PRO A 131 -3.05 -0.45 -2.23
CA PRO A 131 -2.46 0.57 -1.39
C PRO A 131 -0.93 0.63 -1.51
N LYS A 132 -0.26 -0.53 -1.65
CA LYS A 132 1.19 -0.64 -1.80
C LYS A 132 1.67 0.04 -3.10
N ILE A 133 1.00 -0.27 -4.22
CA ILE A 133 1.34 0.28 -5.53
C ILE A 133 1.07 1.79 -5.57
N VAL A 134 -0.06 2.23 -5.01
CA VAL A 134 -0.43 3.66 -4.92
C VAL A 134 0.60 4.44 -4.11
N ALA A 135 0.96 3.96 -2.91
CA ALA A 135 1.93 4.64 -2.05
C ALA A 135 3.34 4.73 -2.66
N GLN A 136 3.71 3.77 -3.51
CA GLN A 136 5.00 3.76 -4.21
C GLN A 136 5.01 4.61 -5.49
N THR A 137 3.85 5.09 -5.93
CA THR A 137 3.72 5.92 -7.13
C THR A 137 3.89 7.39 -6.76
N GLU A 138 4.61 8.12 -7.60
CA GLU A 138 4.96 9.52 -7.39
C GLU A 138 3.73 10.41 -7.20
N VAL A 139 3.78 11.30 -6.20
CA VAL A 139 2.76 12.31 -5.93
C VAL A 139 2.64 13.26 -7.12
N GLY A 140 1.41 13.60 -7.51
CA GLY A 140 1.13 14.47 -8.65
C GLY A 140 1.15 13.76 -10.02
N LYS A 141 1.63 12.51 -10.08
CA LYS A 141 1.58 11.71 -11.31
C LYS A 141 0.12 11.43 -11.70
N THR A 142 -0.19 11.61 -12.98
CA THR A 142 -1.47 11.18 -13.55
C THR A 142 -1.35 9.74 -14.03
N VAL A 143 -2.22 8.89 -13.54
CA VAL A 143 -2.24 7.44 -13.82
C VAL A 143 -3.59 7.04 -14.42
N ASN A 144 -3.57 5.97 -15.21
CA ASN A 144 -4.80 5.31 -15.64
C ASN A 144 -5.21 4.29 -14.57
N VAL A 145 -6.48 4.32 -14.18
CA VAL A 145 -7.10 3.36 -13.28
C VAL A 145 -8.27 2.71 -14.00
N LYS A 146 -8.20 1.39 -14.18
CA LYS A 146 -9.28 0.63 -14.78
C LYS A 146 -10.19 0.13 -13.67
N ILE A 147 -11.46 0.45 -13.78
CA ILE A 147 -12.51 0.05 -12.85
C ILE A 147 -13.57 -0.80 -13.55
N TRP A 148 -14.22 -1.65 -12.78
CA TRP A 148 -15.44 -2.34 -13.14
C TRP A 148 -16.61 -1.61 -12.50
N ARG A 149 -17.60 -1.25 -13.31
CA ARG A 149 -18.84 -0.58 -12.91
C ARG A 149 -19.97 -0.97 -13.85
N ASN A 150 -21.10 -1.42 -13.33
CA ASN A 150 -22.28 -1.79 -14.12
C ASN A 150 -21.93 -2.81 -15.23
N ASN A 151 -21.19 -3.86 -14.92
CA ASN A 151 -20.75 -4.92 -15.83
C ASN A 151 -19.88 -4.43 -17.00
N LYS A 152 -19.14 -3.34 -16.83
CA LYS A 152 -18.26 -2.78 -17.86
C LYS A 152 -16.95 -2.30 -17.26
N GLU A 153 -15.86 -2.50 -18.01
CA GLU A 153 -14.59 -1.86 -17.72
C GLU A 153 -14.61 -0.39 -18.15
N ILE A 154 -14.19 0.50 -17.25
CA ILE A 154 -14.07 1.94 -17.49
C ILE A 154 -12.69 2.37 -17.05
N THR A 155 -11.99 3.13 -17.88
CA THR A 155 -10.71 3.73 -17.53
C THR A 155 -10.89 5.17 -17.05
N LYS A 156 -10.33 5.47 -15.88
CA LYS A 156 -10.30 6.81 -15.30
C LYS A 156 -8.86 7.30 -15.22
N LYS A 157 -8.66 8.59 -15.52
CA LYS A 157 -7.36 9.26 -15.30
C LYS A 157 -7.39 9.95 -13.95
N ILE A 158 -6.45 9.63 -13.08
CA ILE A 158 -6.38 10.16 -11.71
C ILE A 158 -5.02 10.78 -11.49
N LYS A 159 -4.99 12.06 -11.09
CA LYS A 159 -3.78 12.73 -10.61
C LYS A 159 -3.63 12.44 -9.11
N LEU A 160 -2.59 11.72 -8.72
CA LEU A 160 -2.38 11.31 -7.33
C LEU A 160 -2.17 12.50 -6.39
N GLY A 161 -2.81 12.44 -5.24
CA GLY A 161 -2.55 13.32 -4.11
C GLY A 161 -1.39 12.81 -3.26
N ARG A 162 -1.09 13.54 -2.18
CA ARG A 162 -0.12 13.17 -1.16
C ARG A 162 -0.84 12.64 0.07
N LEU A 163 -0.44 11.45 0.54
CA LEU A 163 -1.08 10.81 1.70
C LEU A 163 -0.90 11.64 2.97
N GLU A 164 0.31 12.10 3.25
CA GLU A 164 0.67 12.83 4.47
C GLU A 164 -0.05 14.18 4.62
N THR A 165 -0.62 14.73 3.53
CA THR A 165 -1.41 15.97 3.56
C THR A 165 -2.91 15.71 3.53
N SER A 166 -3.33 14.44 3.43
CA SER A 166 -4.75 14.07 3.40
C SER A 166 -5.42 14.17 4.78
N GLU A 167 -6.73 14.42 4.79
CA GLU A 167 -7.51 14.41 6.02
C GLU A 167 -7.52 13.02 6.69
N ASP A 168 -7.48 11.95 5.89
CA ASP A 168 -7.41 10.57 6.38
C ASP A 168 -6.13 10.28 7.18
N PHE A 169 -5.06 11.00 6.92
CA PHE A 169 -3.78 10.87 7.65
C PHE A 169 -3.78 11.71 8.92
N LYS A 170 -4.24 12.97 8.83
CA LYS A 170 -4.30 13.91 9.96
C LYS A 170 -5.22 13.45 11.12
N ASN A 171 -6.26 12.68 10.81
CA ASN A 171 -7.19 12.16 11.82
C ASN A 171 -6.70 10.86 12.50
N LYS A 172 -5.46 10.40 12.21
CA LYS A 172 -4.85 9.20 12.82
C LYS A 172 -3.71 9.52 13.79
N GLU A 173 -3.29 10.76 13.87
CA GLU A 173 -2.41 11.31 14.91
C GLU A 173 -3.23 11.87 16.08
#